data_c5851a5ae4bc5f8204ebecce05bdc000
#
_entry.id   c5851a5ae4bc5f8204ebecce05bdc000
#
_cell.length_a   1.000
_cell.length_b   1.000
_cell.length_c   1.000
_cell.angle_alpha   90.00
_cell.angle_beta   90.00
_cell.angle_gamma   90.00
#
_symmetry.space_group_name_H-M   'P 1'
#
loop_
_entity.id
_entity.type
_entity.pdbx_description
1 polymer ?
#
loop_
_entity_poly.entity_id
_entity_poly.type
_entity_poly.pdbx_seq_one_letter_code
_entity_poly.pdbx_strand_id
1 'polypeptide(L)'
;MNMYAVFTLVLCGVYGVFMVIQGLANYRKTSGSTETFYNADRGVNTFMLVCSTAVSVFSGLAFYGWPSSSYKLGAGYISGMGAFCVGLEFAVIGYRLWLLGKEYGFTTPIDFLRSRYYSEKYGVFCAILMVAMIVPYVALQLITIGDGMNVSTKGFVPYFLAVLFACAIICFHVFGGGMKAVAWMDTFNFILGVGTLWVLVVVLVVRNFDGGMVGVYEAIKNDPVSVANLGAPGATGYFTIPGIINQALTASVATIVWPHIYSRCYIAKSKKNFEVMAWGLPLGYLMTFTGLILIGIYIGPGILGSGFDKADSLVPYLATNFAPPIVSAVAMLCLFAFAISTGESMLLSGTAMVTKDLFVRHRFLLKGLPADDKKVVHWTRIVVIIMMIGMLIIVWLRPAAIVDYAYKLSSPYFAMVMPAT
;
A
#
# COMPACT_ATOMS: atom_id res chain seq x y z
N MET A 1 -29.10 -8.54 -12.20
CA MET A 1 -27.80 -7.95 -11.82
C MET A 1 -27.92 -6.45 -12.00
N ASN A 2 -27.62 -5.64 -10.98
CA ASN A 2 -27.70 -4.18 -11.11
C ASN A 2 -26.49 -3.64 -11.92
N MET A 3 -26.63 -2.44 -12.54
CA MET A 3 -25.57 -1.85 -13.37
C MET A 3 -24.26 -1.61 -12.58
N TYR A 4 -24.33 -1.34 -11.28
CA TYR A 4 -23.14 -1.19 -10.42
C TYR A 4 -22.34 -2.49 -10.36
N ALA A 5 -23.02 -3.62 -10.16
CA ALA A 5 -22.37 -4.92 -10.16
C ALA A 5 -21.78 -5.29 -11.55
N VAL A 6 -22.51 -5.00 -12.64
CA VAL A 6 -22.02 -5.28 -14.01
C VAL A 6 -20.70 -4.57 -14.27
N PHE A 7 -20.67 -3.24 -14.13
CA PHE A 7 -19.48 -2.45 -14.42
C PHE A 7 -18.31 -2.80 -13.48
N THR A 8 -18.57 -2.98 -12.18
CA THR A 8 -17.53 -3.36 -11.21
C THR A 8 -16.93 -4.73 -11.55
N LEU A 9 -17.76 -5.74 -11.82
CA LEU A 9 -17.27 -7.07 -12.17
C LEU A 9 -16.51 -7.10 -13.50
N VAL A 10 -16.97 -6.36 -14.51
CA VAL A 10 -16.27 -6.27 -15.79
C VAL A 10 -14.91 -5.61 -15.61
N LEU A 11 -14.84 -4.44 -14.98
CA LEU A 11 -13.58 -3.71 -14.83
C LEU A 11 -12.59 -4.45 -13.93
N CYS A 12 -13.01 -4.91 -12.75
CA CYS A 12 -12.14 -5.65 -11.84
C CYS A 12 -11.78 -7.03 -12.39
N GLY A 13 -12.69 -7.67 -13.16
CA GLY A 13 -12.42 -8.94 -13.84
C GLY A 13 -11.36 -8.78 -14.94
N VAL A 14 -11.50 -7.79 -15.82
CA VAL A 14 -10.49 -7.50 -16.86
C VAL A 14 -9.14 -7.18 -16.23
N TYR A 15 -9.12 -6.35 -15.18
CA TYR A 15 -7.90 -6.05 -14.43
C TYR A 15 -7.28 -7.32 -13.84
N GLY A 16 -8.06 -8.17 -13.19
CA GLY A 16 -7.57 -9.42 -12.60
C GLY A 16 -7.00 -10.39 -13.64
N VAL A 17 -7.68 -10.56 -14.78
CA VAL A 17 -7.17 -11.38 -15.90
C VAL A 17 -5.85 -10.83 -16.42
N PHE A 18 -5.74 -9.51 -16.58
CA PHE A 18 -4.51 -8.86 -17.02
C PHE A 18 -3.35 -9.12 -16.05
N MET A 19 -3.57 -9.01 -14.73
CA MET A 19 -2.59 -9.33 -13.69
C MET A 19 -2.12 -10.79 -13.77
N VAL A 20 -3.04 -11.73 -13.90
CA VAL A 20 -2.71 -13.16 -13.99
C VAL A 20 -1.90 -13.46 -15.25
N ILE A 21 -2.29 -12.92 -16.40
CA ILE A 21 -1.55 -13.09 -17.67
C ILE A 21 -0.13 -12.53 -17.51
N GLN A 22 0.03 -11.37 -16.93
CA GLN A 22 1.32 -10.72 -16.71
C GLN A 22 2.22 -11.53 -15.76
N GLY A 23 1.67 -12.08 -14.68
CA GLY A 23 2.39 -12.98 -13.78
C GLY A 23 2.86 -14.26 -14.49
N LEU A 24 1.98 -14.91 -15.24
CA LEU A 24 2.29 -16.13 -15.97
C LEU A 24 3.34 -15.90 -17.08
N ALA A 25 3.27 -14.78 -17.79
CA ALA A 25 4.23 -14.42 -18.84
C ALA A 25 5.67 -14.26 -18.32
N ASN A 26 5.82 -13.90 -17.04
CA ASN A 26 7.13 -13.75 -16.41
C ASN A 26 7.62 -15.02 -15.68
N TYR A 27 6.76 -16.03 -15.51
CA TYR A 27 7.07 -17.23 -14.70
C TYR A 27 8.39 -17.92 -15.08
N ARG A 28 8.62 -18.13 -16.40
CA ARG A 28 9.84 -18.80 -16.88
C ARG A 28 11.09 -17.93 -16.67
N LYS A 29 10.95 -16.61 -16.84
CA LYS A 29 12.06 -15.66 -16.70
C LYS A 29 12.56 -15.56 -15.27
N THR A 30 11.65 -15.64 -14.30
CA THR A 30 11.95 -15.50 -12.86
C THR A 30 12.34 -16.81 -12.18
N SER A 31 12.20 -17.96 -12.86
CA SER A 31 12.42 -19.28 -12.24
C SER A 31 13.89 -19.66 -12.07
N GLY A 32 14.82 -18.92 -12.67
CA GLY A 32 16.23 -19.33 -12.76
C GLY A 32 17.18 -18.70 -11.75
N SER A 33 16.81 -17.55 -11.16
CA SER A 33 17.70 -16.75 -10.34
C SER A 33 16.96 -16.03 -9.22
N THR A 34 17.53 -16.03 -8.03
CA THR A 34 17.04 -15.27 -6.87
C THR A 34 17.20 -13.76 -7.10
N GLU A 35 18.26 -13.33 -7.79
CA GLU A 35 18.48 -11.91 -8.13
C GLU A 35 17.39 -11.39 -9.08
N THR A 36 17.03 -12.17 -10.10
CA THR A 36 15.93 -11.82 -11.00
C THR A 36 14.60 -11.79 -10.25
N PHE A 37 14.34 -12.78 -9.39
CA PHE A 37 13.07 -12.90 -8.69
C PHE A 37 12.85 -11.80 -7.64
N TYR A 38 13.86 -11.52 -6.80
CA TYR A 38 13.72 -10.58 -5.67
C TYR A 38 14.19 -9.15 -6.00
N ASN A 39 15.23 -9.01 -6.82
CA ASN A 39 15.87 -7.71 -7.08
C ASN A 39 15.65 -7.18 -8.50
N ALA A 40 14.85 -7.88 -9.33
CA ALA A 40 14.60 -7.48 -10.72
C ALA A 40 15.90 -7.18 -11.51
N ASP A 41 16.96 -7.96 -11.25
CA ASP A 41 18.32 -7.78 -11.81
C ASP A 41 18.87 -6.37 -11.58
N ARG A 42 18.43 -5.65 -10.56
CA ARG A 42 18.75 -4.23 -10.26
C ARG A 42 18.59 -3.33 -11.48
N GLY A 43 17.57 -3.61 -12.28
CA GLY A 43 17.36 -2.98 -13.58
C GLY A 43 16.15 -2.06 -13.67
N VAL A 44 15.49 -1.74 -12.54
CA VAL A 44 14.29 -0.92 -12.53
C VAL A 44 14.64 0.54 -12.86
N ASN A 45 13.99 1.07 -13.91
CA ASN A 45 14.21 2.44 -14.35
C ASN A 45 13.60 3.46 -13.39
N THR A 46 13.97 4.73 -13.57
CA THR A 46 13.59 5.81 -12.65
C THR A 46 12.09 6.01 -12.53
N PHE A 47 11.36 6.09 -13.65
CA PHE A 47 9.92 6.31 -13.65
C PHE A 47 9.18 5.16 -12.96
N MET A 48 9.54 3.94 -13.32
CA MET A 48 8.97 2.72 -12.73
C MET A 48 9.25 2.64 -11.22
N LEU A 49 10.45 3.03 -10.77
CA LEU A 49 10.79 3.00 -9.35
C LEU A 49 9.99 4.04 -8.55
N VAL A 50 9.83 5.27 -9.06
CA VAL A 50 9.02 6.31 -8.43
C VAL A 50 7.57 5.87 -8.32
N CYS A 51 6.94 5.42 -9.42
CA CYS A 51 5.56 4.97 -9.43
C CYS A 51 5.34 3.75 -8.52
N SER A 52 6.22 2.75 -8.61
CA SER A 52 6.15 1.53 -7.80
C SER A 52 6.30 1.83 -6.31
N THR A 53 7.21 2.73 -5.94
CA THR A 53 7.38 3.13 -4.53
C THR A 53 6.16 3.91 -4.04
N ALA A 54 5.68 4.90 -4.80
CA ALA A 54 4.54 5.71 -4.43
C ALA A 54 3.29 4.85 -4.21
N VAL A 55 2.90 4.01 -5.19
CA VAL A 55 1.69 3.20 -5.10
C VAL A 55 1.76 2.13 -4.00
N SER A 56 2.94 1.63 -3.69
CA SER A 56 3.11 0.63 -2.62
C SER A 56 2.88 1.21 -1.21
N VAL A 57 2.98 2.52 -1.06
CA VAL A 57 2.60 3.23 0.18
C VAL A 57 1.11 3.53 0.21
N PHE A 58 0.49 3.77 -0.96
CA PHE A 58 -0.96 3.99 -1.08
C PHE A 58 -1.69 2.66 -1.05
N SER A 59 -2.02 2.24 0.14
CA SER A 59 -2.72 0.98 0.39
C SER A 59 -4.24 1.13 0.29
N GLY A 60 -4.96 0.02 0.30
CA GLY A 60 -6.40 0.03 0.51
C GLY A 60 -6.80 0.77 1.79
N LEU A 61 -5.94 0.70 2.82
CA LEU A 61 -6.13 1.46 4.05
C LEU A 61 -6.06 2.98 3.79
N ALA A 62 -5.18 3.46 2.92
CA ALA A 62 -5.13 4.87 2.57
C ALA A 62 -6.44 5.32 1.88
N PHE A 63 -6.98 4.50 0.98
CA PHE A 63 -8.22 4.79 0.28
C PHE A 63 -9.45 4.81 1.22
N TYR A 64 -9.48 3.97 2.22
CA TYR A 64 -10.55 3.92 3.23
C TYR A 64 -10.28 4.84 4.42
N GLY A 65 -9.13 4.66 5.05
CA GLY A 65 -8.83 5.25 6.35
C GLY A 65 -8.55 6.75 6.29
N TRP A 66 -7.93 7.25 5.22
CA TRP A 66 -7.55 8.65 5.16
C TRP A 66 -8.72 9.60 4.94
N PRO A 67 -9.63 9.36 3.99
CA PRO A 67 -10.86 10.13 3.89
C PRO A 67 -11.71 10.02 5.15
N SER A 68 -11.83 8.83 5.73
CA SER A 68 -12.56 8.59 6.97
C SER A 68 -11.98 9.38 8.15
N SER A 69 -10.65 9.29 8.35
CA SER A 69 -9.99 10.00 9.44
C SER A 69 -10.03 11.52 9.23
N SER A 70 -9.88 12.00 8.01
CA SER A 70 -10.02 13.42 7.68
C SER A 70 -11.44 13.91 7.91
N TYR A 71 -12.45 13.10 7.60
CA TYR A 71 -13.84 13.40 7.86
C TYR A 71 -14.13 13.52 9.36
N LYS A 72 -13.65 12.56 10.17
CA LYS A 72 -13.89 12.51 11.62
C LYS A 72 -13.05 13.52 12.40
N LEU A 73 -11.79 13.67 12.04
CA LEU A 73 -10.78 14.38 12.83
C LEU A 73 -10.39 15.75 12.26
N GLY A 74 -10.71 15.99 10.98
CA GLY A 74 -10.43 17.25 10.31
C GLY A 74 -9.08 17.33 9.61
N ALA A 75 -8.78 18.56 9.14
CA ALA A 75 -7.62 18.89 8.30
C ALA A 75 -6.26 18.65 8.98
N GLY A 76 -6.22 18.62 10.29
CA GLY A 76 -5.01 18.26 11.04
C GLY A 76 -4.43 16.90 10.65
N TYR A 77 -5.26 15.98 10.12
CA TYR A 77 -4.82 14.69 9.58
C TYR A 77 -3.86 14.83 8.39
N ILE A 78 -3.87 15.98 7.69
CA ILE A 78 -2.91 16.35 6.65
C ILE A 78 -1.46 16.31 7.17
N SER A 79 -1.23 16.52 8.47
CA SER A 79 0.11 16.43 9.08
C SER A 79 0.73 15.04 8.91
N GLY A 80 -0.07 13.98 8.77
CA GLY A 80 0.38 12.65 8.37
C GLY A 80 1.02 12.61 6.99
N MET A 81 0.85 13.70 6.19
CA MET A 81 1.58 13.94 4.94
C MET A 81 3.04 14.36 5.14
N GLY A 82 3.62 14.24 6.31
CA GLY A 82 5.08 14.23 6.49
C GLY A 82 5.77 13.31 5.48
N ALA A 83 5.00 12.48 4.83
CA ALA A 83 5.28 11.77 3.59
C ALA A 83 5.95 12.61 2.47
N PHE A 84 5.85 13.94 2.48
CA PHE A 84 6.70 14.79 1.64
C PHE A 84 8.19 14.58 1.88
N CYS A 85 8.57 14.22 3.09
CA CYS A 85 9.96 13.91 3.44
C CYS A 85 10.42 12.53 2.94
N VAL A 86 9.52 11.67 2.46
CA VAL A 86 9.88 10.36 1.88
C VAL A 86 10.90 10.51 0.75
N GLY A 87 10.79 11.55 -0.06
CA GLY A 87 11.80 11.85 -1.08
C GLY A 87 13.20 12.04 -0.50
N LEU A 88 13.31 12.74 0.64
CA LEU A 88 14.58 12.93 1.34
C LEU A 88 15.09 11.63 1.98
N GLU A 89 14.20 10.79 2.54
CA GLU A 89 14.59 9.47 3.05
C GLU A 89 15.28 8.65 1.94
N PHE A 90 14.71 8.63 0.73
CA PHE A 90 15.31 7.92 -0.38
C PHE A 90 16.60 8.57 -0.87
N ALA A 91 16.68 9.90 -0.92
CA ALA A 91 17.89 10.60 -1.34
C ALA A 91 19.06 10.36 -0.37
N VAL A 92 18.80 10.32 0.93
CA VAL A 92 19.83 10.25 1.99
C VAL A 92 20.10 8.81 2.40
N ILE A 93 19.06 8.10 2.84
CA ILE A 93 19.16 6.73 3.38
C ILE A 93 19.12 5.72 2.24
N GLY A 94 18.12 5.81 1.36
CA GLY A 94 17.92 4.86 0.28
C GLY A 94 19.10 4.76 -0.67
N TYR A 95 19.73 5.88 -1.01
CA TYR A 95 20.93 5.90 -1.81
C TYR A 95 22.10 5.14 -1.17
N ARG A 96 22.29 5.31 0.14
CA ARG A 96 23.33 4.57 0.89
C ARG A 96 23.03 3.07 0.96
N LEU A 97 21.77 2.71 1.21
CA LEU A 97 21.33 1.32 1.19
C LEU A 97 21.55 0.66 -0.18
N TRP A 98 21.29 1.39 -1.26
CA TRP A 98 21.56 0.92 -2.62
C TRP A 98 23.04 0.65 -2.86
N LEU A 99 23.93 1.56 -2.44
CA LEU A 99 25.38 1.36 -2.57
C LEU A 99 25.84 0.11 -1.83
N LEU A 100 25.44 -0.04 -0.57
CA LEU A 100 25.74 -1.21 0.25
C LEU A 100 25.14 -2.49 -0.34
N GLY A 101 23.88 -2.41 -0.80
CA GLY A 101 23.20 -3.53 -1.45
C GLY A 101 23.91 -3.99 -2.73
N LYS A 102 24.48 -3.05 -3.49
CA LYS A 102 25.26 -3.37 -4.70
C LYS A 102 26.62 -3.99 -4.37
N GLU A 103 27.29 -3.49 -3.33
CA GLU A 103 28.60 -3.96 -2.89
C GLU A 103 28.54 -5.33 -2.22
N TYR A 104 27.59 -5.52 -1.30
CA TYR A 104 27.49 -6.75 -0.48
C TYR A 104 26.44 -7.75 -0.96
N GLY A 105 25.73 -7.47 -2.05
CA GLY A 105 24.72 -8.37 -2.61
C GLY A 105 23.45 -8.47 -1.77
N PHE A 106 23.08 -7.44 -0.99
CA PHE A 106 21.88 -7.46 -0.16
C PHE A 106 20.60 -7.58 -1.00
N THR A 107 19.66 -8.35 -0.50
CA THR A 107 18.36 -8.61 -1.14
C THR A 107 17.20 -8.22 -0.23
N THR A 108 17.39 -8.33 1.08
CA THR A 108 16.37 -8.05 2.09
C THR A 108 16.87 -7.01 3.09
N PRO A 109 15.97 -6.34 3.82
CA PRO A 109 16.37 -5.48 4.94
C PRO A 109 17.20 -6.21 5.99
N ILE A 110 16.97 -7.52 6.14
CA ILE A 110 17.66 -8.35 7.14
C ILE A 110 19.14 -8.52 6.81
N ASP A 111 19.49 -8.60 5.54
CA ASP A 111 20.89 -8.67 5.12
C ASP A 111 21.69 -7.49 5.65
N PHE A 112 21.13 -6.27 5.53
CA PHE A 112 21.75 -5.05 6.05
C PHE A 112 21.84 -5.05 7.59
N LEU A 113 20.73 -5.30 8.29
CA LEU A 113 20.68 -5.25 9.76
C LEU A 113 21.63 -6.29 10.38
N ARG A 114 21.67 -7.50 9.80
CA ARG A 114 22.59 -8.56 10.22
C ARG A 114 24.05 -8.15 10.02
N SER A 115 24.37 -7.59 8.87
CA SER A 115 25.72 -7.14 8.54
C SER A 115 26.17 -6.00 9.46
N ARG A 116 25.29 -5.01 9.69
CA ARG A 116 25.60 -3.84 10.52
C ARG A 116 25.88 -4.21 11.99
N TYR A 117 25.11 -5.13 12.55
CA TYR A 117 25.23 -5.52 13.97
C TYR A 117 26.05 -6.80 14.20
N TYR A 118 26.58 -7.41 13.14
CA TYR A 118 27.34 -8.67 13.20
C TYR A 118 26.63 -9.76 14.05
N SER A 119 25.30 -9.83 13.97
CA SER A 119 24.48 -10.69 14.81
C SER A 119 23.42 -11.46 14.03
N GLU A 120 23.60 -12.79 13.98
CA GLU A 120 22.60 -13.70 13.41
C GLU A 120 21.29 -13.69 14.22
N LYS A 121 21.40 -13.65 15.54
CA LYS A 121 20.22 -13.62 16.45
C LYS A 121 19.39 -12.37 16.23
N TYR A 122 20.04 -11.22 16.05
CA TYR A 122 19.36 -9.96 15.77
C TYR A 122 18.67 -10.00 14.39
N GLY A 123 19.34 -10.56 13.38
CA GLY A 123 18.75 -10.75 12.05
C GLY A 123 17.50 -11.64 12.10
N VAL A 124 17.53 -12.76 12.83
CA VAL A 124 16.35 -13.62 13.01
C VAL A 124 15.22 -12.91 13.73
N PHE A 125 15.52 -12.19 14.80
CA PHE A 125 14.53 -11.40 15.54
C PHE A 125 13.85 -10.37 14.63
N CYS A 126 14.62 -9.59 13.87
CA CYS A 126 14.08 -8.61 12.93
C CYS A 126 13.25 -9.27 11.83
N ALA A 127 13.67 -10.40 11.28
CA ALA A 127 12.93 -11.15 10.27
C ALA A 127 11.55 -11.59 10.79
N ILE A 128 11.50 -12.16 11.98
CA ILE A 128 10.24 -12.59 12.62
C ILE A 128 9.32 -11.38 12.87
N LEU A 129 9.88 -10.30 13.41
CA LEU A 129 9.12 -9.07 13.68
C LEU A 129 8.52 -8.47 12.40
N MET A 130 9.32 -8.38 11.33
CA MET A 130 8.86 -7.85 10.04
C MET A 130 7.78 -8.73 9.40
N VAL A 131 7.95 -10.05 9.44
CA VAL A 131 6.94 -10.99 8.93
C VAL A 131 5.65 -10.91 9.75
N ALA A 132 5.76 -10.84 11.08
CA ALA A 132 4.60 -10.68 11.98
C ALA A 132 3.80 -9.40 11.68
N MET A 133 4.47 -8.33 11.24
CA MET A 133 3.83 -7.09 10.81
C MET A 133 3.19 -7.21 9.41
N ILE A 134 3.85 -7.88 8.47
CA ILE A 134 3.37 -8.02 7.09
C ILE A 134 2.06 -8.79 7.03
N VAL A 135 1.94 -9.89 7.77
CA VAL A 135 0.79 -10.79 7.68
C VAL A 135 -0.55 -10.08 7.96
N PRO A 136 -0.76 -9.39 9.10
CA PRO A 136 -2.01 -8.66 9.35
C PRO A 136 -2.22 -7.49 8.39
N TYR A 137 -1.14 -6.86 7.91
CA TYR A 137 -1.26 -5.73 6.99
C TYR A 137 -1.73 -6.15 5.59
N VAL A 138 -1.26 -7.29 5.07
CA VAL A 138 -1.78 -7.87 3.81
C VAL A 138 -3.21 -8.37 3.99
N ALA A 139 -3.53 -9.00 5.12
CA ALA A 139 -4.91 -9.38 5.43
C ALA A 139 -5.86 -8.17 5.40
N LEU A 140 -5.41 -7.01 5.88
CA LEU A 140 -6.15 -5.76 5.82
C LEU A 140 -6.43 -5.30 4.38
N GLN A 141 -5.48 -5.49 3.43
CA GLN A 141 -5.73 -5.19 2.01
C GLN A 141 -6.87 -6.07 1.44
N LEU A 142 -6.86 -7.35 1.78
CA LEU A 142 -7.92 -8.28 1.37
C LEU A 142 -9.29 -7.88 1.95
N ILE A 143 -9.33 -7.45 3.22
CA ILE A 143 -10.55 -6.97 3.89
C ILE A 143 -11.10 -5.73 3.18
N THR A 144 -10.26 -4.73 2.89
CA THR A 144 -10.69 -3.50 2.22
C THR A 144 -11.23 -3.77 0.82
N ILE A 145 -10.65 -4.71 0.09
CA ILE A 145 -11.15 -5.16 -1.22
C ILE A 145 -12.51 -5.86 -1.06
N GLY A 146 -12.63 -6.75 -0.08
CA GLY A 146 -13.87 -7.48 0.21
C GLY A 146 -15.04 -6.55 0.51
N ASP A 147 -14.83 -5.61 1.43
CA ASP A 147 -15.84 -4.61 1.82
C ASP A 147 -16.15 -3.66 0.65
N GLY A 148 -15.14 -3.18 -0.05
CA GLY A 148 -15.30 -2.30 -1.21
C GLY A 148 -16.10 -2.91 -2.34
N MET A 149 -15.82 -4.18 -2.69
CA MET A 149 -16.58 -4.94 -3.69
C MET A 149 -18.03 -5.13 -3.26
N ASN A 150 -18.26 -5.50 -2.01
CA ASN A 150 -19.62 -5.69 -1.50
C ASN A 150 -20.42 -4.39 -1.57
N VAL A 151 -19.85 -3.26 -1.10
CA VAL A 151 -20.52 -1.95 -1.15
C VAL A 151 -20.73 -1.49 -2.61
N SER A 152 -19.70 -1.54 -3.46
CA SER A 152 -19.77 -1.07 -4.85
C SER A 152 -20.73 -1.87 -5.72
N THR A 153 -20.97 -3.14 -5.38
CA THR A 153 -21.93 -3.99 -6.08
C THR A 153 -23.32 -4.01 -5.42
N LYS A 154 -23.53 -3.19 -4.38
CA LYS A 154 -24.78 -3.17 -3.58
C LYS A 154 -25.15 -4.54 -3.03
N GLY A 155 -24.15 -5.26 -2.51
CA GLY A 155 -24.33 -6.59 -1.91
C GLY A 155 -24.40 -7.76 -2.90
N PHE A 156 -24.33 -7.52 -4.22
CA PHE A 156 -24.38 -8.60 -5.22
C PHE A 156 -23.19 -9.56 -5.12
N VAL A 157 -21.99 -9.03 -4.88
CA VAL A 157 -20.80 -9.84 -4.64
C VAL A 157 -20.62 -10.04 -3.14
N PRO A 158 -20.70 -11.28 -2.64
CA PRO A 158 -20.41 -11.56 -1.24
C PRO A 158 -18.97 -11.20 -0.86
N TYR A 159 -18.81 -10.65 0.33
CA TYR A 159 -17.50 -10.23 0.86
C TYR A 159 -16.40 -11.29 0.65
N PHE A 160 -16.65 -12.52 1.05
CA PHE A 160 -15.64 -13.58 1.02
C PHE A 160 -15.26 -14.00 -0.40
N LEU A 161 -16.19 -13.92 -1.34
CA LEU A 161 -15.90 -14.20 -2.76
C LEU A 161 -14.94 -13.14 -3.34
N ALA A 162 -15.15 -11.87 -2.99
CA ALA A 162 -14.25 -10.79 -3.40
C ALA A 162 -12.85 -10.95 -2.78
N VAL A 163 -12.77 -11.36 -1.51
CA VAL A 163 -11.50 -11.68 -0.83
C VAL A 163 -10.76 -12.82 -1.53
N LEU A 164 -11.45 -13.92 -1.86
CA LEU A 164 -10.85 -15.05 -2.58
C LEU A 164 -10.35 -14.64 -3.96
N PHE A 165 -11.09 -13.81 -4.66
CA PHE A 165 -10.69 -13.27 -5.96
C PHE A 165 -9.41 -12.43 -5.85
N ALA A 166 -9.35 -11.50 -4.91
CA ALA A 166 -8.15 -10.67 -4.67
C ALA A 166 -6.94 -11.52 -4.23
N CYS A 167 -7.16 -12.48 -3.33
CA CYS A 167 -6.15 -13.43 -2.89
C CYS A 167 -5.56 -14.22 -4.07
N ALA A 168 -6.40 -14.74 -4.95
CA ALA A 168 -5.95 -15.47 -6.13
C ALA A 168 -5.09 -14.58 -7.05
N ILE A 169 -5.53 -13.34 -7.33
CA ILE A 169 -4.78 -12.40 -8.17
C ILE A 169 -3.39 -12.13 -7.58
N ILE A 170 -3.32 -11.73 -6.30
CA ILE A 170 -2.05 -11.42 -5.61
C ILE A 170 -1.14 -12.65 -5.62
N CYS A 171 -1.70 -13.82 -5.28
CA CYS A 171 -0.95 -15.07 -5.24
C CYS A 171 -0.34 -15.43 -6.60
N PHE A 172 -1.16 -15.47 -7.66
CA PHE A 172 -0.69 -15.81 -9.01
C PHE A 172 0.32 -14.80 -9.56
N HIS A 173 0.11 -13.52 -9.30
CA HIS A 173 1.01 -12.48 -9.78
C HIS A 173 2.37 -12.53 -9.11
N VAL A 174 2.44 -12.65 -7.77
CA VAL A 174 3.70 -12.79 -7.02
C VAL A 174 4.38 -14.11 -7.33
N PHE A 175 3.62 -15.22 -7.37
CA PHE A 175 4.14 -16.57 -7.66
C PHE A 175 4.85 -16.63 -9.02
N GLY A 176 4.28 -16.00 -10.04
CA GLY A 176 4.82 -16.00 -11.40
C GLY A 176 5.81 -14.89 -11.70
N GLY A 177 5.50 -13.69 -11.23
CA GLY A 177 6.12 -12.46 -11.73
C GLY A 177 7.40 -12.01 -11.04
N GLY A 178 7.54 -12.23 -9.74
CA GLY A 178 8.62 -11.65 -8.94
C GLY A 178 8.66 -10.13 -8.98
N MET A 179 9.73 -9.53 -8.48
CA MET A 179 9.86 -8.07 -8.28
C MET A 179 9.71 -7.24 -9.58
N LYS A 180 10.19 -7.75 -10.70
CA LYS A 180 10.10 -7.00 -11.98
C LYS A 180 8.66 -6.87 -12.46
N ALA A 181 7.86 -7.92 -12.32
CA ALA A 181 6.45 -7.91 -12.65
C ALA A 181 5.67 -6.99 -11.70
N VAL A 182 5.95 -7.09 -10.40
CA VAL A 182 5.37 -6.22 -9.37
C VAL A 182 5.66 -4.75 -9.69
N ALA A 183 6.93 -4.36 -9.93
CA ALA A 183 7.29 -2.97 -10.21
C ALA A 183 6.64 -2.44 -11.50
N TRP A 184 6.43 -3.30 -12.52
CA TRP A 184 5.75 -2.91 -13.75
C TRP A 184 4.25 -2.69 -13.50
N MET A 185 3.58 -3.63 -12.81
CA MET A 185 2.17 -3.48 -12.43
C MET A 185 1.94 -2.31 -11.50
N ASP A 186 2.82 -2.07 -10.56
CA ASP A 186 2.78 -0.91 -9.68
C ASP A 186 2.78 0.40 -10.46
N THR A 187 3.57 0.48 -11.55
CA THR A 187 3.58 1.66 -12.43
C THR A 187 2.21 1.88 -13.06
N PHE A 188 1.61 0.81 -13.57
CA PHE A 188 0.25 0.85 -14.12
C PHE A 188 -0.77 1.21 -13.04
N ASN A 189 -0.68 0.60 -11.87
CA ASN A 189 -1.57 0.83 -10.72
C ASN A 189 -1.49 2.28 -10.22
N PHE A 190 -0.29 2.89 -10.21
CA PHE A 190 -0.14 4.28 -9.82
C PHE A 190 -0.89 5.21 -10.77
N ILE A 191 -0.67 5.06 -12.08
CA ILE A 191 -1.33 5.89 -13.10
C ILE A 191 -2.85 5.68 -13.06
N LEU A 192 -3.28 4.42 -13.02
CA LEU A 192 -4.69 4.05 -12.97
C LEU A 192 -5.34 4.59 -11.68
N GLY A 193 -4.73 4.33 -10.53
CA GLY A 193 -5.28 4.70 -9.23
C GLY A 193 -5.40 6.21 -9.06
N VAL A 194 -4.35 6.97 -9.37
CA VAL A 194 -4.41 8.43 -9.31
C VAL A 194 -5.41 9.00 -10.31
N GLY A 195 -5.40 8.51 -11.55
CA GLY A 195 -6.33 8.98 -12.59
C GLY A 195 -7.79 8.73 -12.20
N THR A 196 -8.11 7.52 -11.73
CA THR A 196 -9.47 7.16 -11.33
C THR A 196 -9.93 7.88 -10.06
N LEU A 197 -9.02 8.15 -9.12
CA LEU A 197 -9.31 8.97 -7.93
C LEU A 197 -9.77 10.39 -8.33
N TRP A 198 -9.03 11.04 -9.23
CA TRP A 198 -9.41 12.39 -9.66
C TRP A 198 -10.68 12.42 -10.52
N VAL A 199 -10.95 11.38 -11.30
CA VAL A 199 -12.25 11.22 -11.97
C VAL A 199 -13.38 11.18 -10.95
N LEU A 200 -13.22 10.42 -9.86
CA LEU A 200 -14.21 10.36 -8.79
C LEU A 200 -14.40 11.73 -8.13
N VAL A 201 -13.33 12.42 -7.76
CA VAL A 201 -13.38 13.77 -7.14
C VAL A 201 -14.15 14.75 -8.03
N VAL A 202 -13.77 14.85 -9.30
CA VAL A 202 -14.41 15.76 -10.26
C VAL A 202 -15.89 15.43 -10.43
N VAL A 203 -16.24 14.16 -10.61
CA VAL A 203 -17.65 13.76 -10.81
C VAL A 203 -18.48 14.01 -9.56
N LEU A 204 -17.98 13.74 -8.37
CA LEU A 204 -18.69 14.03 -7.12
C LEU A 204 -18.95 15.53 -6.97
N VAL A 205 -17.97 16.39 -7.30
CA VAL A 205 -18.14 17.85 -7.21
C VAL A 205 -19.12 18.36 -8.25
N VAL A 206 -18.90 18.04 -9.52
CA VAL A 206 -19.71 18.60 -10.63
C VAL A 206 -21.17 18.14 -10.58
N ARG A 207 -21.40 16.91 -10.10
CA ARG A 207 -22.76 16.34 -10.06
C ARG A 207 -23.60 16.79 -8.86
N ASN A 208 -22.96 17.03 -7.72
CA ASN A 208 -23.67 17.21 -6.46
C ASN A 208 -23.64 18.67 -5.96
N PHE A 209 -22.88 19.57 -6.59
CA PHE A 209 -22.75 20.95 -6.13
C PHE A 209 -22.80 21.93 -7.29
N ASP A 210 -23.72 22.89 -7.21
CA ASP A 210 -23.75 24.01 -8.12
C ASP A 210 -22.59 24.98 -7.82
N GLY A 211 -21.85 25.40 -8.85
CA GLY A 211 -20.66 26.25 -8.68
C GLY A 211 -19.38 25.53 -8.31
N GLY A 212 -19.35 24.20 -8.39
CA GLY A 212 -18.12 23.40 -8.18
C GLY A 212 -17.61 23.46 -6.73
N MET A 213 -16.33 23.74 -6.53
CA MET A 213 -15.73 23.80 -5.17
C MET A 213 -16.29 24.94 -4.30
N VAL A 214 -16.79 26.01 -4.91
CA VAL A 214 -17.49 27.07 -4.17
C VAL A 214 -18.80 26.54 -3.61
N GLY A 215 -19.58 25.77 -4.40
CA GLY A 215 -20.79 25.10 -3.93
C GLY A 215 -20.52 24.09 -2.81
N VAL A 216 -19.39 23.37 -2.86
CA VAL A 216 -18.97 22.50 -1.76
C VAL A 216 -18.77 23.28 -0.46
N TYR A 217 -18.07 24.42 -0.52
CA TYR A 217 -17.86 25.28 0.65
C TYR A 217 -19.17 25.84 1.19
N GLU A 218 -20.07 26.32 0.29
CA GLU A 218 -21.40 26.81 0.67
C GLU A 218 -22.23 25.74 1.40
N ALA A 219 -22.09 24.44 1.03
CA ALA A 219 -22.78 23.34 1.67
C ALA A 219 -22.31 23.09 3.11
N ILE A 220 -21.01 23.32 3.40
CA ILE A 220 -20.43 23.03 4.73
C ILE A 220 -20.35 24.24 5.66
N LYS A 221 -20.40 25.46 5.14
CA LYS A 221 -20.14 26.68 5.93
C LYS A 221 -21.06 26.89 7.14
N ASN A 222 -22.26 26.32 7.12
CA ASN A 222 -23.25 26.43 8.19
C ASN A 222 -23.21 25.24 9.17
N ASP A 223 -22.36 24.24 8.94
CA ASP A 223 -22.15 23.11 9.86
C ASP A 223 -20.93 23.39 10.74
N PRO A 224 -21.13 23.69 12.05
CA PRO A 224 -20.03 24.06 12.95
C PRO A 224 -18.92 22.99 13.04
N VAL A 225 -19.29 21.72 12.95
CA VAL A 225 -18.33 20.58 13.01
C VAL A 225 -17.48 20.55 11.75
N SER A 226 -18.12 20.64 10.58
CA SER A 226 -17.40 20.68 9.30
C SER A 226 -16.48 21.89 9.20
N VAL A 227 -16.93 23.08 9.61
CA VAL A 227 -16.11 24.30 9.64
C VAL A 227 -14.92 24.16 10.60
N ALA A 228 -15.13 23.64 11.80
CA ALA A 228 -14.05 23.38 12.76
C ALA A 228 -13.01 22.38 12.23
N ASN A 229 -13.45 21.39 11.42
CA ASN A 229 -12.60 20.40 10.79
C ASN A 229 -11.78 20.93 9.61
N LEU A 230 -12.03 22.16 9.11
CA LEU A 230 -11.18 22.78 8.08
C LEU A 230 -9.80 23.20 8.62
N GLY A 231 -9.64 23.27 9.92
CA GLY A 231 -8.40 23.65 10.58
C GLY A 231 -8.00 22.71 11.73
N ALA A 232 -6.91 23.07 12.39
CA ALA A 232 -6.49 22.43 13.63
C ALA A 232 -7.00 23.27 14.82
N PRO A 233 -7.40 22.65 15.93
CA PRO A 233 -7.26 21.23 16.28
C PRO A 233 -8.38 20.31 15.75
N GLY A 234 -9.30 20.81 14.93
CA GLY A 234 -10.51 20.12 14.49
C GLY A 234 -11.62 20.13 15.54
N ALA A 235 -12.84 19.72 15.17
CA ALA A 235 -13.98 19.69 16.07
C ALA A 235 -13.78 18.79 17.30
N THR A 236 -12.98 17.73 17.16
CA THR A 236 -12.66 16.80 18.26
C THR A 236 -11.53 17.25 19.18
N GLY A 237 -10.81 18.31 18.82
CA GLY A 237 -9.58 18.73 19.52
C GLY A 237 -8.40 17.75 19.42
N TYR A 238 -8.48 16.76 18.53
CA TYR A 238 -7.48 15.69 18.41
C TYR A 238 -6.10 16.21 17.95
N PHE A 239 -6.08 17.17 17.02
CA PHE A 239 -4.85 17.67 16.43
C PHE A 239 -4.29 18.89 17.18
N THR A 240 -3.74 18.64 18.35
CA THR A 240 -2.92 19.66 19.04
C THR A 240 -1.62 19.92 18.27
N ILE A 241 -1.00 21.09 18.49
CA ILE A 241 0.30 21.42 17.85
C ILE A 241 1.37 20.34 18.09
N PRO A 242 1.60 19.84 19.32
CA PRO A 242 2.53 18.73 19.55
C PRO A 242 2.11 17.45 18.81
N GLY A 243 0.80 17.15 18.74
CA GLY A 243 0.28 15.99 18.01
C GLY A 243 0.57 16.06 16.52
N ILE A 244 0.36 17.23 15.90
CA ILE A 244 0.69 17.50 14.48
C ILE A 244 2.19 17.29 14.21
N ILE A 245 3.05 17.89 15.05
CA ILE A 245 4.51 17.77 14.91
C ILE A 245 4.93 16.30 15.05
N ASN A 246 4.43 15.59 16.05
CA ASN A 246 4.75 14.18 16.28
C ASN A 246 4.32 13.30 15.08
N GLN A 247 3.11 13.51 14.57
CA GLN A 247 2.61 12.75 13.43
C GLN A 247 3.42 13.03 12.15
N ALA A 248 3.72 14.31 11.89
CA ALA A 248 4.54 14.71 10.75
C ALA A 248 5.94 14.11 10.80
N LEU A 249 6.62 14.19 11.96
CA LEU A 249 7.94 13.59 12.15
C LEU A 249 7.91 12.08 12.00
N THR A 250 6.94 11.40 12.62
CA THR A 250 6.82 9.94 12.52
C THR A 250 6.60 9.49 11.07
N ALA A 251 5.70 10.15 10.34
CA ALA A 251 5.45 9.83 8.94
C ALA A 251 6.66 10.12 8.03
N SER A 252 7.47 11.14 8.39
CA SER A 252 8.62 11.59 7.60
C SER A 252 9.83 10.67 7.68
N VAL A 253 9.98 9.89 8.75
CA VAL A 253 11.19 9.07 8.97
C VAL A 253 10.91 7.57 8.97
N ALA A 254 9.64 7.17 8.96
CA ALA A 254 9.25 5.77 9.12
C ALA A 254 8.96 5.04 7.80
N THR A 255 8.79 5.77 6.71
CA THR A 255 8.30 5.16 5.46
C THR A 255 9.33 4.23 4.83
N ILE A 256 10.60 4.63 4.80
CA ILE A 256 11.65 3.84 4.14
C ILE A 256 11.91 2.49 4.83
N VAL A 257 11.63 2.36 6.13
CA VAL A 257 11.91 1.12 6.87
C VAL A 257 10.83 0.04 6.71
N TRP A 258 9.71 0.34 6.06
CA TRP A 258 8.77 -0.69 5.67
C TRP A 258 9.46 -1.74 4.78
N PRO A 259 9.36 -3.05 5.06
CA PRO A 259 10.17 -4.07 4.37
C PRO A 259 10.06 -4.03 2.84
N HIS A 260 8.85 -3.80 2.32
CA HIS A 260 8.60 -3.70 0.90
C HIS A 260 9.10 -2.40 0.28
N ILE A 261 9.11 -1.31 1.04
CA ILE A 261 9.68 -0.01 0.61
C ILE A 261 11.20 -0.07 0.69
N TYR A 262 11.76 -0.64 1.75
CA TYR A 262 13.20 -0.86 1.91
C TYR A 262 13.80 -1.65 0.73
N SER A 263 13.12 -2.72 0.30
CA SER A 263 13.54 -3.52 -0.85
C SER A 263 13.59 -2.73 -2.16
N ARG A 264 12.83 -1.62 -2.28
CA ARG A 264 12.89 -0.72 -3.44
C ARG A 264 14.26 -0.06 -3.61
N CYS A 265 15.00 0.13 -2.52
CA CYS A 265 16.36 0.66 -2.61
C CYS A 265 17.28 -0.29 -3.39
N TYR A 266 17.11 -1.60 -3.26
CA TYR A 266 17.99 -2.59 -3.86
C TYR A 266 17.74 -2.84 -5.35
N ILE A 267 16.56 -2.50 -5.88
CA ILE A 267 16.19 -2.75 -7.27
C ILE A 267 16.55 -1.60 -8.22
N ALA A 268 17.01 -0.47 -7.69
CA ALA A 268 17.32 0.72 -8.45
C ALA A 268 18.48 0.49 -9.43
N LYS A 269 18.34 0.99 -10.66
CA LYS A 269 19.35 0.85 -11.72
C LYS A 269 20.55 1.77 -11.52
N SER A 270 20.33 2.98 -11.02
CA SER A 270 21.37 4.02 -11.00
C SER A 270 21.13 5.05 -9.90
N LYS A 271 22.14 5.87 -9.61
CA LYS A 271 22.06 7.03 -8.70
C LYS A 271 20.93 7.98 -9.08
N LYS A 272 20.71 8.21 -10.38
CA LYS A 272 19.65 9.09 -10.90
C LYS A 272 18.27 8.70 -10.38
N ASN A 273 18.03 7.41 -10.09
CA ASN A 273 16.77 6.97 -9.50
C ASN A 273 16.49 7.72 -8.18
N PHE A 274 17.46 7.84 -7.30
CA PHE A 274 17.31 8.50 -5.99
C PHE A 274 17.21 10.02 -6.11
N GLU A 275 17.94 10.63 -7.04
CA GLU A 275 17.84 12.06 -7.35
C GLU A 275 16.41 12.44 -7.78
N VAL A 276 15.81 11.61 -8.63
CA VAL A 276 14.42 11.84 -9.09
C VAL A 276 13.39 11.46 -8.02
N MET A 277 13.64 10.41 -7.21
CA MET A 277 12.76 10.04 -6.11
C MET A 277 12.65 11.15 -5.06
N ALA A 278 13.68 11.98 -4.88
CA ALA A 278 13.67 13.10 -3.94
C ALA A 278 12.54 14.09 -4.16
N TRP A 279 12.08 14.27 -5.40
CA TRP A 279 10.97 15.16 -5.75
C TRP A 279 9.77 14.42 -6.36
N GLY A 280 10.02 13.31 -7.06
CA GLY A 280 8.97 12.55 -7.73
C GLY A 280 8.04 11.83 -6.75
N LEU A 281 8.57 11.31 -5.63
CA LEU A 281 7.73 10.73 -4.58
C LEU A 281 6.84 11.77 -3.90
N PRO A 282 7.36 12.91 -3.41
CA PRO A 282 6.51 13.99 -2.91
C PRO A 282 5.40 14.40 -3.87
N LEU A 283 5.68 14.50 -5.17
CA LEU A 283 4.68 14.83 -6.17
C LEU A 283 3.58 13.75 -6.28
N GLY A 284 3.97 12.47 -6.32
CA GLY A 284 3.03 11.35 -6.33
C GLY A 284 2.13 11.33 -5.08
N TYR A 285 2.71 11.61 -3.93
CA TYR A 285 1.98 11.76 -2.68
C TYR A 285 1.00 12.92 -2.73
N LEU A 286 1.45 14.11 -3.16
CA LEU A 286 0.58 15.28 -3.31
C LEU A 286 -0.64 14.97 -4.17
N MET A 287 -0.43 14.35 -5.32
CA MET A 287 -1.54 14.01 -6.25
C MET A 287 -2.55 13.07 -5.62
N THR A 288 -2.11 12.06 -4.85
CA THR A 288 -3.02 11.07 -4.27
C THR A 288 -3.69 11.59 -2.99
N PHE A 289 -2.91 12.15 -2.07
CA PHE A 289 -3.43 12.63 -0.79
C PHE A 289 -4.41 13.77 -0.94
N THR A 290 -4.13 14.72 -1.83
CA THR A 290 -5.05 15.84 -2.07
C THR A 290 -6.42 15.34 -2.48
N GLY A 291 -6.52 14.38 -3.40
CA GLY A 291 -7.80 13.80 -3.79
C GLY A 291 -8.55 13.12 -2.64
N LEU A 292 -7.85 12.31 -1.85
CA LEU A 292 -8.45 11.59 -0.71
C LEU A 292 -8.91 12.54 0.40
N ILE A 293 -8.12 13.57 0.68
CA ILE A 293 -8.44 14.56 1.71
C ILE A 293 -9.59 15.47 1.27
N LEU A 294 -9.63 15.89 0.02
CA LEU A 294 -10.77 16.65 -0.51
C LEU A 294 -12.08 15.88 -0.33
N ILE A 295 -12.06 14.56 -0.53
CA ILE A 295 -13.25 13.73 -0.27
C ILE A 295 -13.59 13.73 1.22
N GLY A 296 -12.60 13.60 2.11
CA GLY A 296 -12.84 13.50 3.55
C GLY A 296 -13.28 14.82 4.19
N ILE A 297 -12.62 15.93 3.87
CA ILE A 297 -12.83 17.21 4.57
C ILE A 297 -13.93 18.06 3.94
N TYR A 298 -14.10 17.99 2.61
CA TYR A 298 -15.00 18.88 1.87
C TYR A 298 -16.19 18.14 1.27
N ILE A 299 -15.94 17.18 0.38
CA ILE A 299 -17.00 16.55 -0.43
C ILE A 299 -17.90 15.68 0.43
N GLY A 300 -17.31 14.86 1.32
CA GLY A 300 -18.07 14.01 2.24
C GLY A 300 -19.00 14.77 3.15
N PRO A 301 -18.50 15.75 3.93
CA PRO A 301 -19.35 16.62 4.75
C PRO A 301 -20.37 17.43 3.93
N GLY A 302 -19.99 17.91 2.75
CA GLY A 302 -20.88 18.65 1.87
C GLY A 302 -22.08 17.85 1.37
N ILE A 303 -21.93 16.54 1.19
CA ILE A 303 -23.01 15.64 0.72
C ILE A 303 -23.78 15.01 1.89
N LEU A 304 -23.09 14.61 2.96
CA LEU A 304 -23.64 13.77 4.03
C LEU A 304 -23.83 14.51 5.35
N GLY A 305 -23.33 15.76 5.46
CA GLY A 305 -23.20 16.44 6.76
C GLY A 305 -22.05 15.86 7.60
N SER A 306 -21.89 16.32 8.83
CA SER A 306 -20.85 15.87 9.76
C SER A 306 -21.20 14.62 10.57
N GLY A 307 -22.45 14.16 10.53
CA GLY A 307 -23.01 13.08 11.35
C GLY A 307 -23.06 11.70 10.68
N PHE A 308 -22.26 11.44 9.64
CA PHE A 308 -22.31 10.16 8.95
C PHE A 308 -21.57 9.05 9.73
N ASP A 309 -22.31 8.08 10.26
CA ASP A 309 -21.80 7.03 11.15
C ASP A 309 -20.85 6.01 10.47
N LYS A 310 -21.02 5.79 9.15
CA LYS A 310 -20.25 4.80 8.39
C LYS A 310 -19.05 5.41 7.70
N ALA A 311 -18.37 6.37 8.34
CA ALA A 311 -17.26 7.10 7.74
C ALA A 311 -16.11 6.18 7.26
N ASP A 312 -15.94 5.00 7.85
CA ASP A 312 -14.92 4.02 7.41
C ASP A 312 -15.19 3.51 5.97
N SER A 313 -16.41 3.60 5.49
CA SER A 313 -16.80 3.28 4.11
C SER A 313 -17.12 4.54 3.28
N LEU A 314 -16.62 5.72 3.69
CA LEU A 314 -16.99 7.01 3.09
C LEU A 314 -16.84 7.03 1.57
N VAL A 315 -15.66 6.66 1.05
CA VAL A 315 -15.39 6.74 -0.40
C VAL A 315 -16.26 5.77 -1.21
N PRO A 316 -16.33 4.46 -0.88
CA PRO A 316 -17.24 3.55 -1.57
C PRO A 316 -18.71 3.96 -1.45
N TYR A 317 -19.12 4.49 -0.30
CA TYR A 317 -20.49 4.95 -0.10
C TYR A 317 -20.83 6.14 -1.01
N LEU A 318 -19.96 7.16 -1.05
CA LEU A 318 -20.14 8.32 -1.94
C LEU A 318 -20.14 7.90 -3.41
N ALA A 319 -19.20 7.06 -3.82
CA ALA A 319 -19.12 6.57 -5.19
C ALA A 319 -20.37 5.78 -5.62
N THR A 320 -20.94 4.98 -4.71
CA THR A 320 -22.08 4.11 -5.03
C THR A 320 -23.41 4.84 -5.00
N ASN A 321 -23.56 5.88 -4.17
CA ASN A 321 -24.86 6.55 -4.00
C ASN A 321 -24.94 7.91 -4.69
N PHE A 322 -23.80 8.58 -4.96
CA PHE A 322 -23.77 9.96 -5.47
C PHE A 322 -23.02 10.11 -6.81
N ALA A 323 -22.49 9.00 -7.36
CA ALA A 323 -21.88 8.99 -8.68
C ALA A 323 -22.59 8.00 -9.63
N PRO A 324 -22.42 8.12 -10.95
CA PRO A 324 -22.91 7.14 -11.92
C PRO A 324 -22.29 5.74 -11.69
N PRO A 325 -22.98 4.65 -12.09
CA PRO A 325 -22.49 3.28 -11.87
C PRO A 325 -21.10 3.01 -12.44
N ILE A 326 -20.76 3.58 -13.59
CA ILE A 326 -19.42 3.44 -14.20
C ILE A 326 -18.35 4.11 -13.35
N VAL A 327 -18.63 5.27 -12.74
CA VAL A 327 -17.67 5.99 -11.87
C VAL A 327 -17.50 5.27 -10.54
N SER A 328 -18.55 4.67 -10.00
CA SER A 328 -18.47 3.79 -8.83
C SER A 328 -17.54 2.59 -9.10
N ALA A 329 -17.67 1.97 -10.27
CA ALA A 329 -16.82 0.86 -10.67
C ALA A 329 -15.35 1.31 -10.88
N VAL A 330 -15.14 2.49 -11.43
CA VAL A 330 -13.82 3.12 -11.58
C VAL A 330 -13.19 3.43 -10.21
N ALA A 331 -13.96 3.91 -9.23
CA ALA A 331 -13.50 4.10 -7.86
C ALA A 331 -13.10 2.77 -7.18
N MET A 332 -13.87 1.71 -7.44
CA MET A 332 -13.50 0.37 -6.98
C MET A 332 -12.20 -0.13 -7.62
N LEU A 333 -11.98 0.17 -8.89
CA LEU A 333 -10.73 -0.17 -9.58
C LEU A 333 -9.53 0.58 -8.99
N CYS A 334 -9.70 1.84 -8.56
CA CYS A 334 -8.69 2.58 -7.79
C CYS A 334 -8.32 1.87 -6.49
N LEU A 335 -9.33 1.47 -5.72
CA LEU A 335 -9.12 0.69 -4.48
C LEU A 335 -8.35 -0.60 -4.77
N PHE A 336 -8.76 -1.35 -5.80
CA PHE A 336 -8.07 -2.56 -6.24
C PHE A 336 -6.59 -2.29 -6.54
N ALA A 337 -6.31 -1.29 -7.36
CA ALA A 337 -4.95 -0.93 -7.76
C ALA A 337 -4.05 -0.67 -6.54
N PHE A 338 -4.53 0.13 -5.58
CA PHE A 338 -3.77 0.47 -4.38
C PHE A 338 -3.61 -0.72 -3.42
N ALA A 339 -4.70 -1.44 -3.15
CA ALA A 339 -4.67 -2.55 -2.21
C ALA A 339 -3.85 -3.74 -2.73
N ILE A 340 -3.98 -4.08 -4.02
CA ILE A 340 -3.23 -5.17 -4.64
C ILE A 340 -1.75 -4.82 -4.70
N SER A 341 -1.36 -3.62 -5.15
CA SER A 341 0.04 -3.19 -5.22
C SER A 341 0.74 -3.32 -3.86
N THR A 342 0.11 -2.84 -2.79
CA THR A 342 0.66 -2.98 -1.43
C THR A 342 0.70 -4.44 -0.99
N GLY A 343 -0.37 -5.19 -1.23
CA GLY A 343 -0.48 -6.60 -0.84
C GLY A 343 0.60 -7.47 -1.48
N GLU A 344 0.81 -7.35 -2.80
CA GLU A 344 1.82 -8.13 -3.52
C GLU A 344 3.25 -7.73 -3.16
N SER A 345 3.52 -6.45 -2.97
CA SER A 345 4.83 -5.95 -2.59
C SER A 345 5.23 -6.41 -1.19
N MET A 346 4.30 -6.36 -0.24
CA MET A 346 4.51 -6.88 1.11
C MET A 346 4.65 -8.40 1.14
N LEU A 347 3.80 -9.12 0.41
CA LEU A 347 3.88 -10.57 0.30
C LEU A 347 5.24 -11.01 -0.27
N LEU A 348 5.70 -10.36 -1.34
CA LEU A 348 7.00 -10.67 -1.96
C LEU A 348 8.15 -10.43 -0.97
N SER A 349 8.15 -9.30 -0.26
CA SER A 349 9.18 -8.99 0.75
C SER A 349 9.12 -9.96 1.95
N GLY A 350 7.93 -10.30 2.42
CA GLY A 350 7.74 -11.27 3.50
C GLY A 350 8.23 -12.66 3.12
N THR A 351 7.90 -13.11 1.92
CA THR A 351 8.34 -14.41 1.42
C THR A 351 9.86 -14.49 1.21
N ALA A 352 10.50 -13.37 0.80
CA ALA A 352 11.96 -13.27 0.73
C ALA A 352 12.60 -13.49 2.10
N MET A 353 12.10 -12.81 3.13
CA MET A 353 12.61 -12.93 4.50
C MET A 353 12.40 -14.34 5.05
N VAL A 354 11.22 -14.93 4.90
CA VAL A 354 10.95 -16.31 5.36
C VAL A 354 11.83 -17.31 4.63
N THR A 355 11.91 -17.23 3.30
CA THR A 355 12.65 -18.20 2.51
C THR A 355 14.15 -18.02 2.64
N LYS A 356 14.67 -16.81 2.39
CA LYS A 356 16.09 -16.54 2.31
C LYS A 356 16.72 -16.40 3.70
N ASP A 357 16.14 -15.55 4.56
CA ASP A 357 16.77 -15.16 5.82
C ASP A 357 16.54 -16.18 6.95
N LEU A 358 15.36 -16.82 6.98
CA LEU A 358 15.07 -17.83 8.00
C LEU A 358 15.41 -19.25 7.50
N PHE A 359 14.84 -19.69 6.37
CA PHE A 359 14.98 -21.08 5.94
C PHE A 359 16.33 -21.38 5.29
N VAL A 360 16.66 -20.73 4.16
CA VAL A 360 17.88 -21.03 3.37
C VAL A 360 19.14 -20.77 4.17
N ARG A 361 19.18 -19.64 4.86
CA ARG A 361 20.34 -19.28 5.66
C ARG A 361 20.66 -20.30 6.75
N HIS A 362 19.67 -20.70 7.54
CA HIS A 362 19.87 -21.65 8.65
C HIS A 362 20.03 -23.09 8.19
N ARG A 363 19.38 -23.46 7.09
CA ARG A 363 19.45 -24.86 6.59
C ARG A 363 20.71 -25.15 5.78
N PHE A 364 21.23 -24.15 5.07
CA PHE A 364 22.33 -24.29 4.11
C PHE A 364 23.51 -23.38 4.43
N LEU A 365 23.37 -22.07 4.36
CA LEU A 365 24.49 -21.12 4.36
C LEU A 365 25.31 -21.16 5.67
N LEU A 366 24.69 -21.19 6.84
CA LEU A 366 25.39 -21.28 8.12
C LEU A 366 26.12 -22.62 8.32
N LYS A 367 25.81 -23.61 7.49
CA LYS A 367 26.50 -24.94 7.48
C LYS A 367 27.56 -25.04 6.39
N GLY A 368 27.85 -23.91 5.68
CA GLY A 368 28.80 -23.92 4.56
C GLY A 368 28.30 -24.66 3.31
N LEU A 369 26.98 -24.95 3.22
CA LEU A 369 26.41 -25.67 2.09
C LEU A 369 25.91 -24.66 1.02
N PRO A 370 26.13 -24.94 -0.28
CA PRO A 370 25.62 -24.10 -1.34
C PRO A 370 24.09 -24.23 -1.43
N ALA A 371 23.43 -23.12 -1.74
CA ALA A 371 22.00 -23.09 -2.02
C ALA A 371 21.79 -22.90 -3.54
N ASP A 372 21.02 -23.82 -4.14
CA ASP A 372 20.67 -23.75 -5.56
C ASP A 372 19.56 -22.68 -5.74
N ASP A 373 19.83 -21.66 -6.52
CA ASP A 373 18.92 -20.55 -6.79
C ASP A 373 17.54 -21.00 -7.30
N LYS A 374 17.50 -21.99 -8.19
CA LYS A 374 16.22 -22.54 -8.71
C LYS A 374 15.38 -23.15 -7.59
N LYS A 375 16.04 -23.87 -6.66
CA LYS A 375 15.36 -24.44 -5.50
C LYS A 375 14.89 -23.34 -4.54
N VAL A 376 15.68 -22.31 -4.32
CA VAL A 376 15.30 -21.18 -3.47
C VAL A 376 14.05 -20.49 -4.02
N VAL A 377 14.00 -20.19 -5.33
CA VAL A 377 12.82 -19.62 -5.97
C VAL A 377 11.60 -20.56 -5.87
N HIS A 378 11.81 -21.87 -6.03
CA HIS A 378 10.74 -22.85 -5.85
C HIS A 378 10.18 -22.83 -4.41
N TRP A 379 11.05 -22.84 -3.39
CA TRP A 379 10.61 -22.74 -1.97
C TRP A 379 9.91 -21.42 -1.70
N THR A 380 10.36 -20.30 -2.29
CA THR A 380 9.67 -19.02 -2.16
C THR A 380 8.22 -19.11 -2.65
N ARG A 381 8.00 -19.75 -3.79
CA ARG A 381 6.65 -19.96 -4.32
C ARG A 381 5.75 -20.77 -3.39
N ILE A 382 6.31 -21.78 -2.72
CA ILE A 382 5.59 -22.53 -1.70
C ILE A 382 5.25 -21.62 -0.50
N VAL A 383 6.22 -20.82 -0.05
CA VAL A 383 6.02 -19.87 1.06
C VAL A 383 4.97 -18.81 0.71
N VAL A 384 4.89 -18.34 -0.55
CA VAL A 384 3.81 -17.46 -1.02
C VAL A 384 2.44 -18.08 -0.74
N ILE A 385 2.25 -19.33 -1.12
CA ILE A 385 0.96 -20.03 -0.90
C ILE A 385 0.67 -20.19 0.60
N ILE A 386 1.66 -20.62 1.38
CA ILE A 386 1.49 -20.81 2.84
C ILE A 386 1.13 -19.49 3.53
N MET A 387 1.82 -18.40 3.21
CA MET A 387 1.53 -17.09 3.78
C MET A 387 0.14 -16.61 3.39
N MET A 388 -0.27 -16.78 2.12
CA MET A 388 -1.61 -16.40 1.67
C MET A 388 -2.72 -17.20 2.36
N ILE A 389 -2.52 -18.50 2.59
CA ILE A 389 -3.46 -19.30 3.39
C ILE A 389 -3.55 -18.77 4.83
N GLY A 390 -2.43 -18.44 5.45
CA GLY A 390 -2.41 -17.83 6.79
C GLY A 390 -3.16 -16.49 6.83
N MET A 391 -2.99 -15.65 5.82
CA MET A 391 -3.72 -14.39 5.69
C MET A 391 -5.22 -14.59 5.49
N LEU A 392 -5.64 -15.59 4.68
CA LEU A 392 -7.05 -15.95 4.51
C LEU A 392 -7.70 -16.42 5.80
N ILE A 393 -6.97 -17.18 6.63
CA ILE A 393 -7.47 -17.59 7.96
C ILE A 393 -7.73 -16.35 8.83
N ILE A 394 -6.81 -15.38 8.84
CA ILE A 394 -6.99 -14.12 9.59
C ILE A 394 -8.20 -13.34 9.06
N VAL A 395 -8.36 -13.25 7.75
CA VAL A 395 -9.52 -12.58 7.12
C VAL A 395 -10.84 -13.31 7.46
N TRP A 396 -10.81 -14.63 7.49
CA TRP A 396 -11.96 -15.45 7.88
C TRP A 396 -12.38 -15.21 9.34
N LEU A 397 -11.42 -15.18 10.24
CA LEU A 397 -11.65 -14.92 11.66
C LEU A 397 -12.15 -13.49 11.90
N ARG A 398 -11.91 -12.57 10.96
CA ARG A 398 -12.33 -11.16 10.94
C ARG A 398 -12.23 -10.51 12.33
N PRO A 399 -11.03 -10.50 12.95
CA PRO A 399 -10.88 -9.91 14.27
C PRO A 399 -11.21 -8.42 14.20
N ALA A 400 -12.12 -7.95 15.07
CA ALA A 400 -12.61 -6.57 15.09
C ALA A 400 -11.48 -5.52 15.24
N ALA A 401 -10.32 -5.93 15.71
CA ALA A 401 -9.18 -5.07 16.00
C ALA A 401 -8.03 -5.20 14.99
N ILE A 402 -8.22 -5.76 13.78
CA ILE A 402 -7.09 -6.01 12.86
C ILE A 402 -6.38 -4.73 12.45
N VAL A 403 -7.11 -3.62 12.28
CA VAL A 403 -6.54 -2.29 11.98
C VAL A 403 -5.67 -1.82 13.15
N ASP A 404 -6.18 -1.95 14.37
CA ASP A 404 -5.46 -1.64 15.60
C ASP A 404 -4.20 -2.48 15.76
N TYR A 405 -4.27 -3.79 15.45
CA TYR A 405 -3.11 -4.67 15.48
C TYR A 405 -2.06 -4.25 14.46
N ALA A 406 -2.44 -3.91 13.24
CA ALA A 406 -1.52 -3.45 12.22
C ALA A 406 -0.77 -2.19 12.68
N TYR A 407 -1.45 -1.21 13.27
CA TYR A 407 -0.83 -0.01 13.80
C TYR A 407 0.00 -0.26 15.08
N LYS A 408 -0.50 -1.06 16.01
CA LYS A 408 0.21 -1.40 17.26
C LYS A 408 1.50 -2.19 17.01
N LEU A 409 1.56 -3.00 15.96
CA LEU A 409 2.77 -3.70 15.56
C LEU A 409 3.73 -2.81 14.77
N SER A 410 3.22 -1.88 13.96
CA SER A 410 4.07 -0.99 13.16
C SER A 410 4.83 0.03 14.01
N SER A 411 4.22 0.57 15.07
CA SER A 411 4.87 1.57 15.93
C SER A 411 6.14 1.06 16.63
N PRO A 412 6.14 -0.10 17.33
CA PRO A 412 7.36 -0.68 17.88
C PRO A 412 8.38 -1.04 16.80
N TYR A 413 7.92 -1.52 15.65
CA TYR A 413 8.78 -1.82 14.51
C TYR A 413 9.56 -0.58 14.06
N PHE A 414 8.89 0.55 13.85
CA PHE A 414 9.55 1.79 13.45
C PHE A 414 10.54 2.27 14.51
N ALA A 415 10.17 2.21 15.78
CA ALA A 415 11.03 2.61 16.88
C ALA A 415 12.31 1.77 16.99
N MET A 416 12.27 0.50 16.60
CA MET A 416 13.43 -0.41 16.68
C MET A 416 14.27 -0.43 15.41
N VAL A 417 13.66 -0.37 14.24
CA VAL A 417 14.36 -0.54 12.97
C VAL A 417 14.91 0.78 12.43
N MET A 418 14.18 1.89 12.61
CA MET A 418 14.63 3.18 12.07
C MET A 418 15.97 3.65 12.66
N PRO A 419 16.20 3.64 13.97
CA PRO A 419 17.51 4.01 14.52
C PRO A 419 18.63 3.06 14.11
N ALA A 420 18.28 1.82 13.74
CA ALA A 420 19.23 0.81 13.30
C ALA A 420 19.61 0.96 11.83
N THR A 421 18.80 1.65 11.04
CA THR A 421 19.01 1.89 9.61
C THR A 421 19.76 3.18 9.36
#